data_51e2af51ffbc2f94ae7166294912ebd1
#
_entry.id   51e2af51ffbc2f94ae7166294912ebd1
#
_cell.length_a   1.000
_cell.length_b   1.000
_cell.length_c   1.000
_cell.angle_alpha   90.00
_cell.angle_beta   90.00
_cell.angle_gamma   90.00
#
_symmetry.space_group_name_H-M   'P 1'
#
loop_
_entity.id
_entity.type
_entity.pdbx_description
1 polymer ?
#
loop_
_entity_poly.entity_id
_entity_poly.type
_entity_poly.pdbx_seq_one_letter_code
_entity_poly.pdbx_strand_id
1 'polypeptide(L)'
;MYSFSKHLNEGMLSESDLELMNEVAVKFGDKRETQFGQVVIMAGGAGSGKGFIKDKLLDIDGKVFDVDALKTMAMKSPLINKKVKEEFGVELDKLDLKQAEDVRKLHAIISSVGLDKGRKNVAAKSIIAAPKDRKPNLIFDVTLKDLKKMASISGYVQDLGYEKINIHVVWILNKIDVAIKQNKDRPRVVPEDILMDTHKHVSYAMRNTLSGVSKLRSYMDGKFIIIPNQKDVDNKAVASELPKGNFFKREKASSGFYFAKADYYIVKERGKAFVDMKKLDKELMRKIKKYVPNPEIWDND
;
A
#
# COMPACT_ATOMS: atom_id res chain seq x y z
N MET A 1 -5.00 1.14 20.60
CA MET A 1 -4.80 2.47 19.99
C MET A 1 -3.36 2.87 20.23
N TYR A 2 -2.45 2.52 19.32
CA TYR A 2 -1.05 2.95 19.41
C TYR A 2 -0.87 4.10 18.43
N SER A 3 -0.95 5.31 18.94
CA SER A 3 -0.61 6.51 18.21
C SER A 3 0.91 6.56 18.01
N PHE A 4 1.36 6.98 16.84
CA PHE A 4 2.75 7.27 16.53
C PHE A 4 3.39 8.21 17.58
N SER A 5 2.61 9.15 18.13
CA SER A 5 3.00 10.04 19.24
C SER A 5 3.37 9.31 20.55
N LYS A 6 2.87 8.10 20.79
CA LYS A 6 3.17 7.37 22.03
C LYS A 6 4.55 6.71 22.03
N HIS A 7 5.09 6.38 20.83
CA HIS A 7 6.47 5.89 20.72
C HIS A 7 7.53 7.00 20.75
N LEU A 8 7.12 8.25 20.58
CA LEU A 8 8.02 9.41 20.62
C LEU A 8 8.33 9.88 22.04
N ASN A 9 7.49 9.55 23.04
CA ASN A 9 7.67 9.96 24.43
C ASN A 9 8.66 9.11 25.23
N GLU A 10 9.28 8.09 24.65
CA GLU A 10 10.35 7.34 25.32
C GLU A 10 11.72 8.01 25.12
N GLY A 11 11.81 9.25 25.53
CA GLY A 11 12.97 9.97 26.01
C GLY A 11 14.29 9.82 25.28
N MET A 12 14.45 10.38 24.04
CA MET A 12 15.75 10.75 23.46
C MET A 12 15.64 11.51 22.11
N LEU A 13 14.49 12.02 21.74
CA LEU A 13 14.36 12.92 20.58
C LEU A 13 14.26 14.35 21.07
N SER A 14 15.01 15.25 20.46
CA SER A 14 14.84 16.68 20.68
C SER A 14 13.53 17.17 20.04
N GLU A 15 13.00 18.31 20.49
CA GLU A 15 11.83 18.94 19.85
C GLU A 15 12.07 19.18 18.36
N SER A 16 13.29 19.55 17.97
CA SER A 16 13.67 19.73 16.58
C SER A 16 13.62 18.42 15.75
N ASP A 17 13.94 17.26 16.35
CA ASP A 17 13.81 15.97 15.68
C ASP A 17 12.32 15.59 15.51
N LEU A 18 11.47 15.96 16.48
CA LEU A 18 10.03 15.76 16.41
C LEU A 18 9.37 16.63 15.34
N GLU A 19 9.78 17.89 15.24
CA GLU A 19 9.32 18.81 14.20
C GLU A 19 9.75 18.33 12.81
N LEU A 20 11.01 17.94 12.63
CA LEU A 20 11.53 17.38 11.39
C LEU A 20 10.77 16.11 10.98
N MET A 21 10.49 15.21 11.92
CA MET A 21 9.72 13.99 11.66
C MET A 21 8.26 14.29 11.28
N ASN A 22 7.64 15.31 11.87
CA ASN A 22 6.30 15.75 11.50
C ASN A 22 6.23 16.40 10.12
N GLU A 23 7.30 17.05 9.67
CA GLU A 23 7.37 17.63 8.31
C GLU A 23 7.54 16.57 7.22
N VAL A 24 8.06 15.40 7.54
CA VAL A 24 8.54 14.42 6.56
C VAL A 24 7.55 13.27 6.32
N ALA A 25 6.63 13.04 7.24
CA ALA A 25 5.61 12.00 7.08
C ALA A 25 4.64 12.32 5.93
N VAL A 26 4.30 11.30 5.14
CA VAL A 26 3.28 11.44 4.09
C VAL A 26 1.91 11.63 4.72
N LYS A 27 1.38 12.84 4.63
CA LYS A 27 0.08 13.21 5.20
C LYS A 27 -1.02 13.18 4.14
N PHE A 28 -2.18 12.74 4.56
CA PHE A 28 -3.42 12.73 3.76
C PHE A 28 -4.40 13.70 4.43
N GLY A 29 -4.89 14.68 3.70
CA GLY A 29 -5.73 15.76 4.22
C GLY A 29 -5.01 17.10 4.33
N ASP A 30 -5.72 18.15 4.71
CA ASP A 30 -5.16 19.49 4.91
C ASP A 30 -4.56 19.64 6.32
N LYS A 31 -3.64 20.60 6.49
CA LYS A 31 -2.81 20.81 7.70
C LYS A 31 -3.56 20.86 9.04
N ARG A 32 -4.88 20.98 9.03
CA ARG A 32 -5.73 21.05 10.24
C ARG A 32 -6.94 20.14 10.17
N GLU A 33 -7.15 19.47 9.04
CA GLU A 33 -8.35 18.71 8.80
C GLU A 33 -8.05 17.22 8.71
N THR A 34 -8.80 16.58 9.50
CA THR A 34 -9.32 15.25 9.43
C THR A 34 -8.28 14.16 9.34
N GLN A 35 -7.89 13.73 10.50
CA GLN A 35 -7.46 12.37 10.72
C GLN A 35 -8.54 11.33 10.36
N PHE A 36 -9.68 11.77 9.78
CA PHE A 36 -10.86 10.95 9.51
C PHE A 36 -11.31 11.10 8.05
N GLY A 37 -11.99 10.08 7.57
CA GLY A 37 -12.66 10.11 6.26
C GLY A 37 -11.73 9.98 5.07
N GLN A 38 -10.50 9.58 5.25
CA GLN A 38 -9.53 9.38 4.18
C GLN A 38 -9.55 7.93 3.67
N VAL A 39 -9.38 7.75 2.38
CA VAL A 39 -9.26 6.44 1.73
C VAL A 39 -7.92 6.35 1.02
N VAL A 40 -7.06 5.46 1.45
CA VAL A 40 -5.76 5.23 0.83
C VAL A 40 -5.76 3.90 0.10
N ILE A 41 -5.49 3.92 -1.18
CA ILE A 41 -5.38 2.74 -2.03
C ILE A 41 -3.90 2.55 -2.34
N MET A 42 -3.32 1.51 -1.78
CA MET A 42 -1.92 1.15 -2.00
C MET A 42 -1.83 0.28 -3.24
N ALA A 43 -0.99 0.67 -4.19
CA ALA A 43 -0.70 -0.06 -5.42
C ALA A 43 0.74 -0.57 -5.40
N GLY A 44 0.96 -1.77 -5.93
CA GLY A 44 2.31 -2.35 -6.03
C GLY A 44 2.30 -3.87 -6.01
N GLY A 45 3.24 -4.49 -6.69
CA GLY A 45 3.37 -5.94 -6.77
C GLY A 45 3.81 -6.60 -5.46
N ALA A 46 3.88 -7.92 -5.46
CA ALA A 46 4.44 -8.67 -4.35
C ALA A 46 5.92 -8.27 -4.13
N GLY A 47 6.35 -8.14 -2.87
CA GLY A 47 7.72 -7.73 -2.54
C GLY A 47 8.01 -6.24 -2.76
N SER A 48 7.05 -5.40 -3.18
CA SER A 48 7.29 -3.95 -3.34
C SER A 48 7.47 -3.19 -2.02
N GLY A 49 7.13 -3.82 -0.89
CA GLY A 49 7.27 -3.21 0.43
C GLY A 49 6.04 -2.44 0.92
N LYS A 50 4.84 -2.70 0.38
CA LYS A 50 3.59 -2.04 0.81
C LYS A 50 3.39 -2.08 2.32
N GLY A 51 3.57 -3.24 2.96
CA GLY A 51 3.43 -3.37 4.41
C GLY A 51 4.37 -2.44 5.17
N PHE A 52 5.65 -2.39 4.77
CA PHE A 52 6.61 -1.46 5.36
C PHE A 52 6.18 0.00 5.21
N ILE A 53 5.79 0.41 4.00
CA ILE A 53 5.35 1.77 3.74
C ILE A 53 4.09 2.10 4.55
N LYS A 54 3.11 1.20 4.60
CA LYS A 54 1.89 1.36 5.38
C LYS A 54 2.18 1.60 6.86
N ASP A 55 3.06 0.79 7.44
CA ASP A 55 3.30 0.80 8.88
C ASP A 55 4.28 1.89 9.32
N LYS A 56 5.08 2.44 8.40
CA LYS A 56 6.22 3.28 8.74
C LYS A 56 6.23 4.66 8.08
N LEU A 57 5.59 4.78 6.91
CA LEU A 57 5.63 6.01 6.12
C LEU A 57 4.30 6.74 6.10
N LEU A 58 3.20 6.02 6.08
CA LEU A 58 1.89 6.64 6.01
C LEU A 58 1.46 7.07 7.42
N ASP A 59 1.28 8.38 7.61
CA ASP A 59 0.74 8.95 8.84
C ASP A 59 -0.80 8.88 8.80
N ILE A 60 -1.31 7.65 8.79
CA ILE A 60 -2.74 7.40 8.77
C ILE A 60 -3.09 6.10 9.50
N ASP A 61 -3.93 6.23 10.52
CA ASP A 61 -4.57 5.12 11.18
C ASP A 61 -5.93 4.84 10.55
N GLY A 62 -6.20 3.59 10.19
CA GLY A 62 -7.45 3.25 9.53
C GLY A 62 -7.76 1.75 9.49
N LYS A 63 -8.95 1.41 9.01
CA LYS A 63 -9.34 0.02 8.76
C LYS A 63 -8.63 -0.49 7.51
N VAL A 64 -7.81 -1.53 7.66
CA VAL A 64 -7.06 -2.14 6.56
C VAL A 64 -7.89 -3.23 5.89
N PHE A 65 -8.09 -3.11 4.58
CA PHE A 65 -8.66 -4.12 3.71
C PHE A 65 -7.53 -4.83 2.96
N ASP A 66 -7.08 -5.93 3.52
CA ASP A 66 -6.02 -6.78 2.97
C ASP A 66 -6.57 -8.19 2.77
N VAL A 67 -6.59 -8.64 1.51
CA VAL A 67 -7.08 -9.98 1.15
C VAL A 67 -6.11 -11.06 1.64
N ASP A 68 -4.83 -10.76 1.73
CA ASP A 68 -3.82 -11.73 2.18
C ASP A 68 -3.92 -11.97 3.69
N ALA A 69 -4.18 -10.92 4.47
CA ALA A 69 -4.50 -11.06 5.88
C ALA A 69 -5.77 -11.89 6.10
N LEU A 70 -6.79 -11.71 5.25
CA LEU A 70 -8.02 -12.50 5.30
C LEU A 70 -7.76 -13.99 5.04
N LYS A 71 -6.90 -14.33 4.08
CA LYS A 71 -6.51 -15.73 3.80
C LYS A 71 -5.82 -16.36 5.00
N THR A 72 -4.90 -15.65 5.64
CA THR A 72 -4.21 -16.13 6.85
C THR A 72 -5.19 -16.34 8.02
N MET A 73 -6.17 -15.45 8.17
CA MET A 73 -7.23 -15.63 9.18
C MET A 73 -8.09 -16.86 8.89
N ALA A 74 -8.47 -17.08 7.62
CA ALA A 74 -9.28 -18.22 7.23
C ALA A 74 -8.60 -19.55 7.56
N MET A 75 -7.30 -19.66 7.28
CA MET A 75 -6.50 -20.85 7.62
C MET A 75 -6.45 -21.13 9.14
N LYS A 76 -6.43 -20.09 9.95
CA LYS A 76 -6.38 -20.20 11.42
C LYS A 76 -7.74 -20.40 12.08
N SER A 77 -8.83 -20.28 11.33
CA SER A 77 -10.20 -20.41 11.86
C SER A 77 -10.70 -21.84 11.77
N PRO A 78 -10.93 -22.55 12.91
CA PRO A 78 -11.43 -23.93 12.89
C PRO A 78 -12.80 -24.02 12.19
N LEU A 79 -13.66 -22.99 12.36
CA LEU A 79 -14.99 -22.97 11.76
C LEU A 79 -14.92 -22.86 10.23
N ILE A 80 -14.04 -21.98 9.71
CA ILE A 80 -13.86 -21.82 8.27
C ILE A 80 -13.22 -23.08 7.69
N ASN A 81 -12.22 -23.63 8.37
CA ASN A 81 -11.52 -24.84 7.96
C ASN A 81 -12.47 -26.03 7.85
N LYS A 82 -13.35 -26.22 8.86
CA LYS A 82 -14.39 -27.25 8.83
C LYS A 82 -15.32 -27.10 7.62
N LYS A 83 -15.87 -25.91 7.38
CA LYS A 83 -16.74 -25.64 6.23
C LYS A 83 -16.06 -25.88 4.89
N VAL A 84 -14.82 -25.41 4.74
CA VAL A 84 -14.04 -25.60 3.50
C VAL A 84 -13.73 -27.08 3.29
N LYS A 85 -13.43 -27.83 4.34
CA LYS A 85 -13.22 -29.28 4.25
C LYS A 85 -14.49 -30.00 3.81
N GLU A 86 -15.64 -29.63 4.37
CA GLU A 86 -16.94 -30.21 3.98
C GLU A 86 -17.33 -29.90 2.53
N GLU A 87 -17.08 -28.68 2.06
CA GLU A 87 -17.52 -28.21 0.74
C GLU A 87 -16.51 -28.51 -0.39
N PHE A 88 -15.21 -28.40 -0.12
CA PHE A 88 -14.13 -28.50 -1.12
C PHE A 88 -13.19 -29.68 -0.90
N GLY A 89 -13.32 -30.43 0.19
CA GLY A 89 -12.42 -31.52 0.55
C GLY A 89 -10.99 -31.06 0.93
N VAL A 90 -10.76 -29.79 1.19
CA VAL A 90 -9.46 -29.19 1.45
C VAL A 90 -9.34 -28.73 2.89
N GLU A 91 -8.26 -29.13 3.56
CA GLU A 91 -7.89 -28.64 4.89
C GLU A 91 -6.97 -27.43 4.74
N LEU A 92 -7.49 -26.21 5.00
CA LEU A 92 -6.75 -24.96 4.78
C LEU A 92 -5.49 -24.84 5.66
N ASP A 93 -5.56 -25.35 6.87
CA ASP A 93 -4.47 -25.33 7.85
C ASP A 93 -3.27 -26.24 7.47
N LYS A 94 -3.48 -27.17 6.54
CA LYS A 94 -2.44 -28.06 6.01
C LYS A 94 -1.76 -27.53 4.76
N LEU A 95 -2.26 -26.42 4.18
CA LEU A 95 -1.66 -25.83 3.00
C LEU A 95 -0.32 -25.17 3.35
N ASP A 96 0.69 -25.46 2.53
CA ASP A 96 2.00 -24.81 2.62
C ASP A 96 2.03 -23.55 1.73
N LEU A 97 1.99 -22.40 2.35
CA LEU A 97 2.00 -21.11 1.62
C LEU A 97 3.34 -20.79 0.95
N LYS A 98 4.35 -21.63 1.08
CA LYS A 98 5.57 -21.57 0.27
C LYS A 98 5.43 -22.31 -1.06
N GLN A 99 4.41 -23.14 -1.21
CA GLN A 99 4.12 -23.86 -2.44
C GLN A 99 3.15 -23.07 -3.31
N ALA A 100 3.53 -22.82 -4.55
CA ALA A 100 2.76 -22.03 -5.51
C ALA A 100 1.34 -22.59 -5.71
N GLU A 101 1.21 -23.92 -5.77
CA GLU A 101 -0.07 -24.58 -5.97
C GLU A 101 -1.01 -24.39 -4.80
N ASP A 102 -0.53 -24.52 -3.57
CA ASP A 102 -1.33 -24.31 -2.36
C ASP A 102 -1.79 -22.87 -2.22
N VAL A 103 -0.93 -21.92 -2.59
CA VAL A 103 -1.31 -20.50 -2.65
C VAL A 103 -2.43 -20.25 -3.67
N ARG A 104 -2.38 -20.92 -4.85
CA ARG A 104 -3.44 -20.83 -5.86
C ARG A 104 -4.74 -21.47 -5.36
N LYS A 105 -4.68 -22.67 -4.75
CA LYS A 105 -5.83 -23.35 -4.15
C LYS A 105 -6.51 -22.47 -3.09
N LEU A 106 -5.73 -21.95 -2.15
CA LEU A 106 -6.24 -21.05 -1.13
C LEU A 106 -6.93 -19.81 -1.72
N HIS A 107 -6.33 -19.21 -2.75
CA HIS A 107 -6.93 -18.06 -3.41
C HIS A 107 -8.28 -18.38 -4.05
N ALA A 108 -8.37 -19.48 -4.77
CA ALA A 108 -9.59 -19.92 -5.42
C ALA A 108 -10.70 -20.18 -4.40
N ILE A 109 -10.41 -20.90 -3.31
CA ILE A 109 -11.37 -21.24 -2.26
C ILE A 109 -11.89 -19.95 -1.55
N ILE A 110 -10.99 -19.05 -1.12
CA ILE A 110 -11.40 -17.81 -0.45
C ILE A 110 -12.27 -16.93 -1.35
N SER A 111 -11.98 -16.92 -2.66
CA SER A 111 -12.78 -16.18 -3.64
C SER A 111 -14.15 -16.83 -3.87
N SER A 112 -14.24 -18.16 -3.94
CA SER A 112 -15.51 -18.87 -4.13
C SER A 112 -16.44 -18.78 -2.92
N VAL A 113 -15.89 -18.87 -1.70
CA VAL A 113 -16.64 -18.74 -0.44
C VAL A 113 -17.10 -17.29 -0.18
N GLY A 114 -16.55 -16.30 -0.91
CA GLY A 114 -16.98 -14.90 -0.79
C GLY A 114 -16.63 -14.25 0.55
N LEU A 115 -15.64 -14.74 1.27
CA LEU A 115 -15.25 -14.22 2.59
C LEU A 115 -14.84 -12.73 2.53
N ASP A 116 -14.30 -12.28 1.42
CA ASP A 116 -13.96 -10.88 1.20
C ASP A 116 -15.20 -9.99 1.11
N LYS A 117 -16.28 -10.49 0.51
CA LYS A 117 -17.59 -9.80 0.43
C LYS A 117 -18.25 -9.72 1.80
N GLY A 118 -18.28 -10.82 2.55
CA GLY A 118 -18.84 -10.87 3.91
C GLY A 118 -18.19 -9.85 4.84
N ARG A 119 -16.86 -9.76 4.86
CA ARG A 119 -16.12 -8.79 5.68
C ARG A 119 -16.44 -7.34 5.30
N LYS A 120 -16.56 -7.04 4.02
CA LYS A 120 -16.94 -5.71 3.53
C LYS A 120 -18.32 -5.32 4.01
N ASN A 121 -19.30 -6.23 3.95
CA ASN A 121 -20.67 -5.97 4.37
C ASN A 121 -20.77 -5.68 5.88
N VAL A 122 -20.04 -6.40 6.72
CA VAL A 122 -20.02 -6.13 8.18
C VAL A 122 -19.37 -4.77 8.46
N ALA A 123 -18.26 -4.46 7.81
CA ALA A 123 -17.60 -3.17 7.96
C ALA A 123 -18.48 -2.01 7.46
N ALA A 124 -19.21 -2.21 6.36
CA ALA A 124 -20.06 -1.18 5.75
C ALA A 124 -21.10 -0.63 6.73
N LYS A 125 -21.79 -1.50 7.46
CA LYS A 125 -22.83 -1.08 8.43
C LYS A 125 -22.29 -0.08 9.46
N SER A 126 -21.12 -0.36 10.04
CA SER A 126 -20.51 0.52 11.04
C SER A 126 -19.99 1.83 10.44
N ILE A 127 -19.55 1.81 9.18
CA ILE A 127 -19.04 2.99 8.48
C ILE A 127 -20.17 3.91 8.05
N ILE A 128 -21.27 3.35 7.54
CA ILE A 128 -22.47 4.13 7.14
C ILE A 128 -23.05 4.85 8.35
N ALA A 129 -23.12 4.18 9.50
CA ALA A 129 -23.63 4.75 10.74
C ALA A 129 -22.73 5.84 11.36
N ALA A 130 -21.46 5.92 10.96
CA ALA A 130 -20.54 6.92 11.48
C ALA A 130 -20.87 8.32 10.97
N PRO A 131 -20.81 9.37 11.82
CA PRO A 131 -20.93 10.76 11.39
C PRO A 131 -19.94 11.10 10.26
N LYS A 132 -20.34 12.02 9.36
CA LYS A 132 -19.54 12.37 8.16
C LYS A 132 -18.13 12.85 8.52
N ASP A 133 -18.01 13.64 9.58
CA ASP A 133 -16.77 14.21 10.13
C ASP A 133 -15.92 13.22 10.93
N ARG A 134 -16.45 12.04 11.25
CA ARG A 134 -15.80 10.99 12.03
C ARG A 134 -15.75 9.64 11.34
N LYS A 135 -15.95 9.61 10.01
CA LYS A 135 -15.79 8.37 9.26
C LYS A 135 -14.38 7.82 9.43
N PRO A 136 -14.23 6.50 9.71
CA PRO A 136 -12.91 5.91 9.86
C PRO A 136 -12.12 6.04 8.55
N ASN A 137 -10.81 6.16 8.64
CA ASN A 137 -9.97 6.04 7.46
C ASN A 137 -9.95 4.59 6.97
N LEU A 138 -9.83 4.41 5.66
CA LEU A 138 -9.78 3.10 5.01
C LEU A 138 -8.47 2.96 4.25
N ILE A 139 -7.80 1.83 4.42
CA ILE A 139 -6.58 1.50 3.70
C ILE A 139 -6.82 0.22 2.91
N PHE A 140 -6.73 0.29 1.59
CA PHE A 140 -6.84 -0.87 0.71
C PHE A 140 -5.45 -1.30 0.27
N ASP A 141 -4.97 -2.43 0.79
CA ASP A 141 -3.74 -3.06 0.32
C ASP A 141 -4.06 -3.95 -0.88
N VAL A 142 -3.80 -3.41 -2.07
CA VAL A 142 -4.08 -4.08 -3.34
C VAL A 142 -2.89 -3.98 -4.29
N THR A 143 -2.87 -4.81 -5.32
CA THR A 143 -1.84 -4.70 -6.37
C THR A 143 -2.13 -3.59 -7.36
N LEU A 144 -3.40 -3.32 -7.62
CA LEU A 144 -3.90 -2.37 -8.61
C LEU A 144 -3.38 -2.62 -10.04
N LYS A 145 -3.19 -3.89 -10.39
CA LYS A 145 -2.80 -4.31 -11.75
C LYS A 145 -3.92 -4.14 -12.78
N ASP A 146 -5.17 -4.04 -12.32
CA ASP A 146 -6.36 -3.80 -13.13
C ASP A 146 -7.10 -2.56 -12.61
N LEU A 147 -7.33 -1.61 -13.50
CA LEU A 147 -8.06 -0.38 -13.20
C LEU A 147 -9.55 -0.59 -12.88
N LYS A 148 -10.13 -1.75 -13.27
CA LYS A 148 -11.47 -2.16 -12.82
C LYS A 148 -11.53 -2.28 -11.29
N LYS A 149 -10.44 -2.71 -10.66
CA LYS A 149 -10.35 -2.77 -9.21
C LYS A 149 -10.44 -1.39 -8.57
N MET A 150 -9.83 -0.37 -9.19
CA MET A 150 -9.94 1.01 -8.73
C MET A 150 -11.38 1.53 -8.83
N ALA A 151 -12.04 1.29 -9.94
CA ALA A 151 -13.46 1.63 -10.13
C ALA A 151 -14.34 0.99 -9.06
N SER A 152 -14.13 -0.30 -8.81
CA SER A 152 -14.88 -1.06 -7.78
C SER A 152 -14.64 -0.51 -6.37
N ILE A 153 -13.39 -0.18 -6.00
CA ILE A 153 -13.08 0.39 -4.69
C ILE A 153 -13.69 1.79 -4.57
N SER A 154 -13.51 2.63 -5.60
CA SER A 154 -14.07 3.99 -5.60
C SER A 154 -15.59 4.01 -5.49
N GLY A 155 -16.29 3.17 -6.26
CA GLY A 155 -17.75 3.01 -6.13
C GLY A 155 -18.13 2.59 -4.72
N TYR A 156 -17.52 1.51 -4.22
CA TYR A 156 -17.80 1.01 -2.87
C TYR A 156 -17.62 2.07 -1.77
N VAL A 157 -16.53 2.83 -1.78
CA VAL A 157 -16.30 3.84 -0.74
C VAL A 157 -17.21 5.05 -0.90
N GLN A 158 -17.59 5.43 -2.13
CA GLN A 158 -18.56 6.48 -2.37
C GLN A 158 -19.97 6.08 -1.87
N ASP A 159 -20.38 4.81 -2.04
CA ASP A 159 -21.61 4.27 -1.47
C ASP A 159 -21.60 4.31 0.08
N LEU A 160 -20.42 4.24 0.69
CA LEU A 160 -20.23 4.43 2.13
C LEU A 160 -20.19 5.92 2.54
N GLY A 161 -20.32 6.85 1.60
CA GLY A 161 -20.34 8.30 1.83
C GLY A 161 -18.97 8.96 1.92
N TYR A 162 -17.92 8.36 1.34
CA TYR A 162 -16.63 9.04 1.16
C TYR A 162 -16.62 9.85 -0.14
N GLU A 163 -15.99 11.00 -0.11
CA GLU A 163 -15.87 11.88 -1.28
C GLU A 163 -14.62 11.53 -2.10
N LYS A 164 -14.69 11.73 -3.42
CA LYS A 164 -13.55 11.45 -4.31
C LYS A 164 -12.28 12.20 -3.94
N ILE A 165 -12.44 13.41 -3.40
CA ILE A 165 -11.32 14.26 -2.96
C ILE A 165 -10.53 13.67 -1.80
N ASN A 166 -11.12 12.70 -1.09
CA ASN A 166 -10.49 11.95 0.01
C ASN A 166 -10.00 10.56 -0.42
N ILE A 167 -10.08 10.22 -1.72
CA ILE A 167 -9.56 8.95 -2.25
C ILE A 167 -8.18 9.20 -2.82
N HIS A 168 -7.18 8.62 -2.19
CA HIS A 168 -5.76 8.75 -2.50
C HIS A 168 -5.21 7.45 -3.07
N VAL A 169 -4.21 7.56 -3.94
CA VAL A 169 -3.45 6.40 -4.43
C VAL A 169 -1.99 6.55 -4.06
N VAL A 170 -1.40 5.48 -3.55
CA VAL A 170 0.02 5.38 -3.25
C VAL A 170 0.60 4.23 -4.05
N TRP A 171 1.37 4.55 -5.08
CA TRP A 171 2.08 3.55 -5.86
C TRP A 171 3.46 3.29 -5.27
N ILE A 172 3.67 2.06 -4.82
CA ILE A 172 4.93 1.61 -4.24
C ILE A 172 5.61 0.69 -5.23
N LEU A 173 6.82 1.04 -5.61
CA LEU A 173 7.64 0.24 -6.50
C LEU A 173 8.99 -0.06 -5.84
N ASN A 174 9.57 -1.20 -6.19
CA ASN A 174 10.87 -1.64 -5.74
C ASN A 174 11.61 -2.29 -6.92
N LYS A 175 12.93 -2.33 -6.87
CA LYS A 175 13.71 -3.10 -7.85
C LYS A 175 13.22 -4.54 -7.88
N ILE A 176 13.10 -5.10 -9.07
CA ILE A 176 12.53 -6.45 -9.24
C ILE A 176 13.35 -7.53 -8.52
N ASP A 177 14.67 -7.46 -8.59
CA ASP A 177 15.57 -8.38 -7.88
C ASP A 177 15.35 -8.33 -6.36
N VAL A 178 15.20 -7.13 -5.80
CA VAL A 178 14.88 -6.92 -4.38
C VAL A 178 13.48 -7.43 -4.05
N ALA A 179 12.49 -7.19 -4.91
CA ALA A 179 11.14 -7.68 -4.71
C ALA A 179 11.07 -9.21 -4.70
N ILE A 180 11.82 -9.88 -5.60
CA ILE A 180 11.95 -11.35 -5.65
C ILE A 180 12.57 -11.87 -4.35
N LYS A 181 13.69 -11.26 -3.91
CA LYS A 181 14.35 -11.64 -2.66
C LYS A 181 13.40 -11.48 -1.46
N GLN A 182 12.79 -10.31 -1.32
CA GLN A 182 11.84 -10.05 -0.22
C GLN A 182 10.61 -10.97 -0.26
N ASN A 183 10.18 -11.39 -1.45
CA ASN A 183 9.09 -12.34 -1.59
C ASN A 183 9.47 -13.73 -1.07
N LYS A 184 10.70 -14.19 -1.31
CA LYS A 184 11.21 -15.49 -0.81
C LYS A 184 11.28 -15.53 0.72
N ASP A 185 11.57 -14.41 1.35
CA ASP A 185 11.68 -14.29 2.81
C ASP A 185 10.31 -14.22 3.53
N ARG A 186 9.20 -14.14 2.76
CA ARG A 186 7.85 -14.05 3.34
C ARG A 186 7.34 -15.41 3.82
N PRO A 187 6.48 -15.43 4.85
CA PRO A 187 5.74 -16.63 5.25
C PRO A 187 4.90 -17.23 4.12
N ARG A 188 4.46 -16.38 3.19
CA ARG A 188 3.73 -16.76 1.97
C ARG A 188 4.48 -16.25 0.75
N VAL A 189 4.92 -17.15 -0.08
CA VAL A 189 5.65 -16.84 -1.30
C VAL A 189 4.71 -16.77 -2.50
N VAL A 190 4.80 -15.70 -3.25
CA VAL A 190 4.11 -15.57 -4.55
C VAL A 190 5.01 -16.20 -5.62
N PRO A 191 4.50 -17.06 -6.51
CA PRO A 191 5.27 -17.58 -7.64
C PRO A 191 5.93 -16.46 -8.45
N GLU A 192 7.16 -16.67 -8.90
CA GLU A 192 7.96 -15.61 -9.52
C GLU A 192 7.34 -15.11 -10.84
N ASP A 193 6.75 -16.02 -11.62
CA ASP A 193 5.99 -15.69 -12.83
C ASP A 193 4.82 -14.74 -12.54
N ILE A 194 4.04 -15.03 -11.49
CA ILE A 194 2.92 -14.20 -11.04
C ILE A 194 3.43 -12.86 -10.48
N LEU A 195 4.56 -12.87 -9.77
CA LEU A 195 5.18 -11.66 -9.27
C LEU A 195 5.58 -10.74 -10.42
N MET A 196 6.30 -11.26 -11.40
CA MET A 196 6.73 -10.51 -12.58
C MET A 196 5.55 -9.97 -13.39
N ASP A 197 4.55 -10.82 -13.65
CA ASP A 197 3.32 -10.43 -14.34
C ASP A 197 2.60 -9.28 -13.60
N THR A 198 2.48 -9.41 -12.29
CA THR A 198 1.83 -8.38 -11.47
C THR A 198 2.57 -7.04 -11.54
N HIS A 199 3.91 -7.05 -11.43
CA HIS A 199 4.70 -5.82 -11.52
C HIS A 199 4.60 -5.16 -12.91
N LYS A 200 4.61 -5.95 -13.99
CA LYS A 200 4.40 -5.45 -15.37
C LYS A 200 3.04 -4.77 -15.52
N HIS A 201 1.97 -5.42 -15.08
CA HIS A 201 0.62 -4.88 -15.21
C HIS A 201 0.41 -3.64 -14.35
N VAL A 202 0.96 -3.60 -13.13
CA VAL A 202 0.93 -2.39 -12.29
C VAL A 202 1.65 -1.23 -12.97
N SER A 203 2.87 -1.47 -13.49
CA SER A 203 3.65 -0.47 -14.22
C SER A 203 2.86 0.09 -15.41
N TYR A 204 2.25 -0.78 -16.21
CA TYR A 204 1.42 -0.39 -17.35
C TYR A 204 0.19 0.44 -16.92
N ALA A 205 -0.52 0.00 -15.88
CA ALA A 205 -1.68 0.72 -15.35
C ALA A 205 -1.29 2.13 -14.85
N MET A 206 -0.15 2.26 -14.18
CA MET A 206 0.34 3.53 -13.65
C MET A 206 0.81 4.47 -14.78
N ARG A 207 1.51 3.94 -15.80
CA ARG A 207 1.87 4.73 -16.97
C ARG A 207 0.63 5.30 -17.65
N ASN A 208 -0.36 4.46 -17.94
CA ASN A 208 -1.62 4.91 -18.57
C ASN A 208 -2.36 5.95 -17.71
N THR A 209 -2.21 5.89 -16.41
CA THR A 209 -2.77 6.90 -15.50
C THR A 209 -2.05 8.23 -15.64
N LEU A 210 -0.72 8.22 -15.61
CA LEU A 210 0.11 9.43 -15.67
C LEU A 210 0.03 10.10 -17.04
N SER A 211 -0.01 9.31 -18.13
CA SER A 211 -0.20 9.83 -19.49
C SER A 211 -1.62 10.35 -19.78
N GLY A 212 -2.56 10.14 -18.87
CA GLY A 212 -3.96 10.58 -19.04
C GLY A 212 -4.83 9.66 -19.88
N VAL A 213 -4.30 8.54 -20.36
CA VAL A 213 -5.04 7.56 -21.16
C VAL A 213 -6.08 6.83 -20.31
N SER A 214 -5.78 6.56 -19.06
CA SER A 214 -6.69 5.80 -18.20
C SER A 214 -7.75 6.64 -17.53
N LYS A 215 -8.90 6.01 -17.24
CA LYS A 215 -10.00 6.61 -16.47
C LYS A 215 -9.73 6.67 -14.96
N LEU A 216 -8.54 6.30 -14.47
CA LEU A 216 -8.25 6.32 -13.03
C LEU A 216 -8.50 7.69 -12.42
N ARG A 217 -8.19 8.75 -13.17
CA ARG A 217 -8.43 10.14 -12.78
C ARG A 217 -9.90 10.45 -12.48
N SER A 218 -10.85 9.69 -13.02
CA SER A 218 -12.28 9.86 -12.76
C SER A 218 -12.74 9.22 -11.44
N TYR A 219 -11.93 8.35 -10.86
CA TYR A 219 -12.29 7.59 -9.66
C TYR A 219 -11.69 8.17 -8.38
N MET A 220 -10.79 9.14 -8.47
CA MET A 220 -10.13 9.74 -7.33
C MET A 220 -9.85 11.24 -7.58
N ASP A 221 -9.88 12.02 -6.52
CA ASP A 221 -9.44 13.42 -6.55
C ASP A 221 -8.53 13.79 -5.35
N GLY A 222 -8.13 12.80 -4.57
CA GLY A 222 -7.11 12.89 -3.55
C GLY A 222 -5.69 12.97 -4.12
N LYS A 223 -4.71 12.75 -3.29
CA LYS A 223 -3.29 12.71 -3.69
C LYS A 223 -2.97 11.45 -4.47
N PHE A 224 -2.09 11.58 -5.47
CA PHE A 224 -1.40 10.45 -6.08
C PHE A 224 0.08 10.55 -5.76
N ILE A 225 0.60 9.54 -5.08
CA ILE A 225 1.95 9.52 -4.52
C ILE A 225 2.69 8.33 -5.09
N ILE A 226 3.94 8.53 -5.50
CA ILE A 226 4.84 7.47 -5.96
C ILE A 226 5.96 7.31 -4.94
N ILE A 227 6.17 6.10 -4.48
CA ILE A 227 7.22 5.77 -3.50
C ILE A 227 8.15 4.71 -4.09
N PRO A 228 9.30 5.11 -4.63
CA PRO A 228 10.38 4.18 -4.95
C PRO A 228 10.97 3.65 -3.64
N ASN A 229 10.58 2.45 -3.25
CA ASN A 229 11.09 1.82 -2.04
C ASN A 229 12.51 1.34 -2.27
N GLN A 230 13.48 2.07 -1.72
CA GLN A 230 14.91 1.79 -1.85
C GLN A 230 15.44 0.88 -0.75
N LYS A 231 14.58 0.17 -0.03
CA LYS A 231 15.04 -0.73 1.01
C LYS A 231 15.81 -1.91 0.40
N ASP A 232 17.04 -1.66 -0.02
CA ASP A 232 18.09 -2.67 0.02
C ASP A 232 18.34 -2.99 1.49
N VAL A 233 18.62 -4.24 1.79
CA VAL A 233 18.83 -4.77 3.13
C VAL A 233 19.88 -3.97 3.94
N ASP A 234 20.66 -3.13 3.27
CA ASP A 234 21.79 -2.38 3.82
C ASP A 234 21.62 -0.85 3.87
N ASN A 235 20.49 -0.28 3.44
CA ASN A 235 20.28 1.18 3.48
C ASN A 235 19.94 1.67 4.89
N LYS A 236 20.94 1.72 5.71
CA LYS A 236 20.94 2.40 7.01
C LYS A 236 21.42 3.82 6.78
N ALA A 237 20.52 4.79 6.76
CA ALA A 237 20.94 6.18 6.82
C ALA A 237 21.44 6.49 8.23
N VAL A 238 22.60 7.10 8.34
CA VAL A 238 23.09 7.63 9.62
C VAL A 238 22.27 8.89 9.93
N ALA A 239 21.90 9.09 11.19
CA ALA A 239 21.02 10.20 11.61
C ALA A 239 21.55 11.60 11.20
N SER A 240 22.87 11.75 11.00
CA SER A 240 23.52 12.98 10.56
C SER A 240 23.36 13.29 9.05
N GLU A 241 22.83 12.34 8.25
CA GLU A 241 22.75 12.44 6.79
C GLU A 241 21.30 12.54 6.29
N LEU A 242 20.40 13.09 7.08
CA LEU A 242 18.97 13.19 6.76
C LEU A 242 18.75 14.19 5.61
N PRO A 243 18.42 13.73 4.37
CA PRO A 243 18.09 14.66 3.29
C PRO A 243 16.70 15.24 3.52
N LYS A 244 16.51 16.51 3.18
CA LYS A 244 15.20 17.17 3.24
C LYS A 244 14.18 16.45 2.33
N GLY A 245 12.95 16.30 2.81
CA GLY A 245 11.82 15.77 2.05
C GLY A 245 11.71 14.24 1.99
N ASN A 246 12.47 13.53 2.78
CA ASN A 246 12.42 12.07 2.84
C ASN A 246 11.84 11.59 4.17
N PHE A 247 11.23 10.41 4.15
CA PHE A 247 10.68 9.78 5.34
C PHE A 247 11.74 8.99 6.10
N PHE A 248 11.64 9.04 7.42
CA PHE A 248 12.55 8.36 8.34
C PHE A 248 11.81 7.57 9.40
N LYS A 249 12.29 6.37 9.65
CA LYS A 249 11.92 5.61 10.83
C LYS A 249 13.17 5.41 11.68
N ARG A 250 13.03 5.72 12.97
CA ARG A 250 14.05 5.37 13.95
C ARG A 250 13.97 3.88 14.26
N GLU A 251 15.06 3.16 14.09
CA GLU A 251 15.18 1.75 14.45
C GLU A 251 16.36 1.56 15.39
N LYS A 252 16.20 0.68 16.39
CA LYS A 252 17.28 0.32 17.31
C LYS A 252 18.19 -0.70 16.65
N ALA A 253 19.49 -0.45 16.68
CA ALA A 253 20.52 -1.36 16.23
C ALA A 253 21.55 -1.59 17.37
N SER A 254 22.41 -2.58 17.23
CA SER A 254 23.50 -2.85 18.19
C SER A 254 24.45 -1.67 18.39
N SER A 255 24.60 -0.81 17.39
CA SER A 255 25.43 0.40 17.42
C SER A 255 24.66 1.69 17.77
N GLY A 256 23.39 1.62 18.19
CA GLY A 256 22.55 2.77 18.49
C GLY A 256 21.27 2.83 17.68
N PHE A 257 20.87 4.05 17.26
CA PHE A 257 19.66 4.27 16.46
C PHE A 257 20.03 4.70 15.04
N TYR A 258 19.26 4.24 14.06
CA TYR A 258 19.33 4.73 12.68
C TYR A 258 17.93 4.99 12.14
N PHE A 259 17.86 5.75 11.06
CA PHE A 259 16.59 6.05 10.40
C PHE A 259 16.48 5.28 9.09
N ALA A 260 15.39 4.54 8.92
CA ALA A 260 15.03 3.99 7.63
C ALA A 260 14.48 5.12 6.74
N LYS A 261 14.93 5.17 5.49
CA LYS A 261 14.63 6.24 4.54
C LYS A 261 13.81 5.71 3.37
N ALA A 262 12.82 6.48 2.92
CA ALA A 262 12.18 6.29 1.63
C ALA A 262 11.87 7.65 0.98
N ASP A 263 12.23 7.80 -0.29
CA ASP A 263 11.81 8.96 -1.07
C ASP A 263 10.35 8.83 -1.47
N TYR A 264 9.65 9.95 -1.59
CA TYR A 264 8.31 9.95 -2.17
C TYR A 264 8.11 11.18 -3.07
N TYR A 265 7.22 11.04 -4.04
CA TYR A 265 6.92 12.05 -5.03
C TYR A 265 5.41 12.22 -5.15
N ILE A 266 4.91 13.44 -4.95
CA ILE A 266 3.50 13.76 -5.13
C ILE A 266 3.31 14.20 -6.58
N VAL A 267 2.68 13.37 -7.39
CA VAL A 267 2.40 13.66 -8.81
C VAL A 267 0.99 14.19 -9.05
N LYS A 268 0.15 14.19 -8.02
CA LYS A 268 -1.12 14.89 -7.95
C LYS A 268 -1.39 15.31 -6.52
N GLU A 269 -1.63 16.58 -6.32
CA GLU A 269 -2.15 17.09 -5.06
C GLU A 269 -3.67 16.92 -4.99
N ARG A 270 -4.21 16.92 -3.78
CA ARG A 270 -5.65 16.86 -3.48
C ARG A 270 -6.40 18.00 -4.18
N GLY A 271 -7.44 17.67 -4.94
CA GLY A 271 -8.26 18.66 -5.67
C GLY A 271 -7.55 19.32 -6.85
N LYS A 272 -6.30 18.93 -7.19
CA LYS A 272 -5.55 19.49 -8.33
C LYS A 272 -5.43 18.49 -9.48
N ALA A 273 -5.09 19.01 -10.65
CA ALA A 273 -4.78 18.17 -11.80
C ALA A 273 -3.50 17.33 -11.56
N PHE A 274 -3.36 16.23 -12.28
CA PHE A 274 -2.10 15.50 -12.35
C PHE A 274 -1.00 16.37 -12.97
N VAL A 275 0.22 16.22 -12.49
CA VAL A 275 1.38 16.77 -13.16
C VAL A 275 1.47 16.14 -14.56
N ASP A 276 1.73 16.94 -15.57
CA ASP A 276 1.99 16.45 -16.91
C ASP A 276 3.17 15.47 -16.89
N MET A 277 3.02 14.33 -17.56
CA MET A 277 4.05 13.29 -17.57
C MET A 277 5.40 13.83 -18.06
N LYS A 278 5.40 14.74 -19.04
CA LYS A 278 6.62 15.40 -19.55
C LYS A 278 7.28 16.35 -18.55
N LYS A 279 6.55 16.74 -17.49
CA LYS A 279 7.04 17.62 -16.42
C LYS A 279 7.33 16.87 -15.14
N LEU A 280 7.25 15.53 -15.14
CA LEU A 280 7.63 14.74 -13.99
C LEU A 280 9.12 14.93 -13.67
N ASP A 281 9.41 14.83 -12.39
CA ASP A 281 10.78 14.89 -11.89
C ASP A 281 11.67 13.86 -12.61
N LYS A 282 12.84 14.30 -13.11
CA LYS A 282 13.76 13.45 -13.88
C LYS A 282 14.31 12.29 -13.05
N GLU A 283 14.54 12.52 -11.77
CA GLU A 283 15.04 11.47 -10.87
C GLU A 283 13.94 10.42 -10.60
N LEU A 284 12.68 10.86 -10.43
CA LEU A 284 11.54 9.96 -10.34
C LEU A 284 11.44 9.08 -11.60
N MET A 285 11.51 9.67 -12.80
CA MET A 285 11.45 8.93 -14.05
C MET A 285 12.59 7.93 -14.17
N ARG A 286 13.81 8.32 -13.80
CA ARG A 286 14.96 7.42 -13.74
C ARG A 286 14.75 6.25 -12.78
N LYS A 287 14.16 6.51 -11.59
CA LYS A 287 13.82 5.46 -10.62
C LYS A 287 12.72 4.54 -11.13
N ILE A 288 11.67 5.07 -11.74
CA ILE A 288 10.61 4.26 -12.33
C ILE A 288 11.21 3.29 -13.35
N LYS A 289 11.93 3.79 -14.35
CA LYS A 289 12.57 2.97 -15.39
C LYS A 289 13.50 1.90 -14.82
N LYS A 290 14.22 2.23 -13.76
CA LYS A 290 15.14 1.30 -13.11
C LYS A 290 14.44 0.18 -12.32
N TYR A 291 13.21 0.44 -11.82
CA TYR A 291 12.55 -0.44 -10.86
C TYR A 291 11.43 -1.29 -11.49
N VAL A 292 10.88 -0.86 -12.61
CA VAL A 292 9.84 -1.62 -13.31
C VAL A 292 10.44 -2.71 -14.19
N PRO A 293 9.73 -3.83 -14.43
CA PRO A 293 10.24 -4.91 -15.27
C PRO A 293 10.09 -4.64 -16.77
N ASN A 294 9.43 -3.56 -17.17
CA ASN A 294 9.12 -3.16 -18.54
C ASN A 294 9.46 -1.67 -18.75
N PRO A 295 10.74 -1.27 -18.64
CA PRO A 295 11.14 0.13 -18.75
C PRO A 295 10.85 0.73 -20.13
N GLU A 296 10.81 -0.07 -21.18
CA GLU A 296 10.58 0.33 -22.56
C GLU A 296 9.25 1.08 -22.75
N ILE A 297 8.22 0.76 -21.98
CA ILE A 297 6.95 1.48 -22.06
C ILE A 297 7.04 2.94 -21.55
N TRP A 298 8.11 3.29 -20.84
CA TRP A 298 8.34 4.61 -20.27
C TRP A 298 9.30 5.48 -21.12
N ASP A 299 9.76 4.96 -22.26
CA ASP A 299 10.72 5.66 -23.14
C ASP A 299 10.03 6.51 -24.23
N ASN A 300 8.74 6.32 -24.48
CA ASN A 300 8.02 6.88 -25.61
C ASN A 300 7.15 8.10 -25.26
N ASP A 301 7.67 9.07 -24.50
CA ASP A 301 6.96 10.33 -24.23
C ASP A 301 7.86 11.57 -24.36
#